data_fa0e45f351c9d181343cad8eee90a33d
#
_entry.id   fa0e45f351c9d181343cad8eee90a33d
#
_cell.length_a   1.000
_cell.length_b   1.000
_cell.length_c   1.000
_cell.angle_alpha   90.00
_cell.angle_beta   90.00
_cell.angle_gamma   90.00
#
_symmetry.space_group_name_H-M   'P 1'
#
loop_
_entity.id
_entity.type
_entity.pdbx_description
1 polymer ?
#
loop_
_entity_poly.entity_id
_entity_poly.type
_entity_poly.pdbx_seq_one_letter_code
_entity_poly.pdbx_strand_id
1 'polypeptide(L)'
;MSTQSEAALEAGLIATLRQMDYDYVQIVEEDNLYANFKRQLEIHNRKRLEEHGRTGFAAEEFEKILIYLEGGTRFEKAKKLRDLYPLDTADGQRIWVEFLNRQQWCQNEFQVSNQITVEGRKKCRYDVTILVNGLPLVQIELKRRGVELKQAYNQIQRYHKTSFHGLFDYIQLFVISNGVNTRYFANNPNSGYKFTFTWTDAVNHPFNELDKFAVFFLEKCTLGKIIGKYIVLHEGDKCLMVLRPYQFYAVEKILDRVQNSNDNGYIWHTTGAGKTLTSFKAAQLVSELDDVDKVMFVVDRHDLDTQTQSEYEAFESGAVDSTDNTDELVKRLQSNSKIIITTIQKLNAAVSKTWYSSKIDAIRHSRIVMIFDECHRSHFGDSHKKIMKFFDNAQIFGFTGTPIFTENAVDGHTTKEIFGNCLHKYLIKDAIADENVLGFLVEYYHGNEIVDNDNQARMEEIARFILNNFNKSTFDGEFDALFAVQSVPMLIRYYKIFKSLNPKIRIGAVFTYAANNSQDDEQTGMGTGQYAKESVGEADELQ
;
A
#
# COMPACT_ATOMS: atom_id res chain seq x y z
N MET A 1 31.35 26.42 -6.92
CA MET A 1 30.01 26.54 -6.31
C MET A 1 30.22 26.38 -4.81
N SER A 2 29.84 27.36 -3.98
CA SER A 2 29.96 27.26 -2.52
C SER A 2 29.10 26.11 -2.01
N THR A 3 29.67 25.23 -1.19
CA THR A 3 28.92 24.16 -0.52
C THR A 3 27.91 24.79 0.44
N GLN A 4 26.63 24.65 0.15
CA GLN A 4 25.55 25.12 1.06
C GLN A 4 25.66 24.36 2.39
N SER A 5 25.80 25.11 3.49
CA SER A 5 25.91 24.53 4.83
C SER A 5 24.60 23.97 5.34
N GLU A 6 24.61 23.06 6.31
CA GLU A 6 23.42 22.55 6.98
C GLU A 6 22.58 23.69 7.57
N ALA A 7 23.21 24.67 8.20
CA ALA A 7 22.54 25.85 8.76
C ALA A 7 21.83 26.71 7.68
N ALA A 8 22.41 26.81 6.48
CA ALA A 8 21.76 27.54 5.39
C ALA A 8 20.54 26.78 4.83
N LEU A 9 20.60 25.44 4.74
CA LEU A 9 19.48 24.59 4.36
C LEU A 9 18.36 24.67 5.40
N GLU A 10 18.72 24.63 6.68
CA GLU A 10 17.77 24.76 7.80
C GLU A 10 17.04 26.10 7.77
N ALA A 11 17.77 27.20 7.64
CA ALA A 11 17.18 28.53 7.56
C ALA A 11 16.28 28.70 6.34
N GLY A 12 16.68 28.17 5.17
CA GLY A 12 15.87 28.15 3.95
C GLY A 12 14.58 27.36 4.13
N LEU A 13 14.65 26.15 4.67
CA LEU A 13 13.49 25.31 4.92
C LEU A 13 12.50 25.99 5.89
N ILE A 14 12.99 26.56 7.00
CA ILE A 14 12.13 27.27 7.96
C ILE A 14 11.47 28.49 7.28
N ALA A 15 12.19 29.23 6.46
CA ALA A 15 11.62 30.36 5.71
C ALA A 15 10.50 29.89 4.76
N THR A 16 10.71 28.79 4.03
CA THR A 16 9.70 28.20 3.16
C THR A 16 8.47 27.74 3.96
N LEU A 17 8.63 27.03 5.07
CA LEU A 17 7.51 26.57 5.91
C LEU A 17 6.72 27.76 6.48
N ARG A 18 7.40 28.83 6.91
CA ARG A 18 6.71 30.07 7.37
C ARG A 18 5.92 30.74 6.27
N GLN A 19 6.42 30.73 5.02
CA GLN A 19 5.63 31.22 3.85
C GLN A 19 4.40 30.35 3.55
N MET A 20 4.41 29.11 4.01
CA MET A 20 3.30 28.16 3.93
C MET A 20 2.43 28.19 5.20
N ASP A 21 2.47 29.29 5.97
CA ASP A 21 1.69 29.53 7.19
C ASP A 21 1.99 28.60 8.37
N TYR A 22 3.19 28.01 8.44
CA TYR A 22 3.63 27.33 9.66
C TYR A 22 4.02 28.34 10.72
N ASP A 23 3.50 28.16 11.94
CA ASP A 23 3.92 28.97 13.08
C ASP A 23 5.32 28.57 13.52
N TYR A 24 6.28 29.48 13.48
CA TYR A 24 7.60 29.23 14.06
C TYR A 24 7.51 29.37 15.59
N VAL A 25 7.95 28.35 16.30
CA VAL A 25 8.01 28.34 17.76
C VAL A 25 9.45 27.97 18.20
N GLN A 26 9.99 28.77 19.10
CA GLN A 26 11.31 28.48 19.65
C GLN A 26 11.15 27.52 20.84
N ILE A 27 11.52 26.26 20.64
CA ILE A 27 11.56 25.21 21.65
C ILE A 27 13.01 24.82 21.84
N VAL A 28 13.56 25.07 23.03
CA VAL A 28 14.99 24.80 23.31
C VAL A 28 15.13 23.47 24.05
N GLU A 29 14.25 23.20 25.00
CA GLU A 29 14.27 22.06 25.91
C GLU A 29 12.90 21.37 25.99
N GLU A 30 12.87 20.16 26.54
CA GLU A 30 11.66 19.36 26.66
C GLU A 30 10.53 20.06 27.45
N ASP A 31 10.83 20.77 28.52
CA ASP A 31 9.82 21.50 29.30
C ASP A 31 9.07 22.52 28.44
N ASN A 32 9.79 23.21 27.53
CA ASN A 32 9.16 24.14 26.58
C ASN A 32 8.25 23.38 25.61
N LEU A 33 8.63 22.15 25.22
CA LEU A 33 7.81 21.31 24.35
C LEU A 33 6.50 20.89 25.02
N TYR A 34 6.55 20.45 26.29
CA TYR A 34 5.35 20.09 27.05
C TYR A 34 4.41 21.27 27.28
N ALA A 35 4.95 22.45 27.61
CA ALA A 35 4.16 23.67 27.75
C ALA A 35 3.51 24.10 26.43
N ASN A 36 4.24 24.01 25.30
CA ASN A 36 3.69 24.26 23.97
C ASN A 36 2.61 23.23 23.61
N PHE A 37 2.83 21.95 23.90
CA PHE A 37 1.87 20.90 23.64
C PHE A 37 0.55 21.15 24.37
N LYS A 38 0.58 21.48 25.67
CA LYS A 38 -0.64 21.83 26.40
C LYS A 38 -1.43 22.94 25.72
N ARG A 39 -0.76 24.04 25.40
CA ARG A 39 -1.39 25.20 24.75
C ARG A 39 -2.01 24.84 23.39
N GLN A 40 -1.30 24.09 22.55
CA GLN A 40 -1.79 23.70 21.24
C GLN A 40 -2.94 22.69 21.31
N LEU A 41 -2.89 21.75 22.26
CA LEU A 41 -3.95 20.80 22.51
C LEU A 41 -5.24 21.50 22.96
N GLU A 42 -5.13 22.54 23.80
CA GLU A 42 -6.25 23.37 24.24
C GLU A 42 -6.86 24.16 23.06
N ILE A 43 -6.03 24.72 22.18
CA ILE A 43 -6.48 25.40 20.96
C ILE A 43 -7.24 24.41 20.05
N HIS A 44 -6.66 23.25 19.82
CA HIS A 44 -7.24 22.21 18.96
C HIS A 44 -8.58 21.70 19.50
N ASN A 45 -8.70 21.55 20.82
CA ASN A 45 -9.93 21.09 21.48
C ASN A 45 -10.85 22.22 21.95
N ARG A 46 -10.65 23.46 21.52
CA ARG A 46 -11.40 24.63 22.03
C ARG A 46 -12.90 24.42 22.01
N LYS A 47 -13.50 23.97 20.92
CA LYS A 47 -14.95 23.74 20.81
C LYS A 47 -15.45 22.74 21.87
N ARG A 48 -14.71 21.63 22.03
CA ARG A 48 -15.03 20.57 23.02
C ARG A 48 -14.92 21.09 24.46
N LEU A 49 -13.95 21.96 24.74
CA LEU A 49 -13.81 22.63 26.03
C LEU A 49 -14.94 23.62 26.28
N GLU A 50 -15.27 24.46 25.30
CA GLU A 50 -16.36 25.44 25.39
C GLU A 50 -17.74 24.81 25.57
N GLU A 51 -18.01 23.64 24.99
CA GLU A 51 -19.22 22.84 25.21
C GLU A 51 -19.38 22.42 26.68
N HIS A 52 -18.27 22.34 27.44
CA HIS A 52 -18.24 22.03 28.85
C HIS A 52 -18.00 23.28 29.72
N GLY A 53 -18.14 24.51 29.15
CA GLY A 53 -17.94 25.77 29.88
C GLY A 53 -16.49 26.06 30.27
N ARG A 54 -15.50 25.52 29.53
CA ARG A 54 -14.08 25.58 29.90
C ARG A 54 -13.25 26.27 28.83
N THR A 55 -12.10 26.82 29.23
CA THR A 55 -11.13 27.46 28.30
C THR A 55 -9.82 26.69 28.21
N GLY A 56 -9.60 25.66 29.04
CA GLY A 56 -8.38 24.86 29.07
C GLY A 56 -8.47 23.68 30.02
N PHE A 57 -7.39 22.90 30.08
CA PHE A 57 -7.23 21.76 30.99
C PHE A 57 -6.60 22.18 32.31
N ALA A 58 -7.13 21.72 33.45
CA ALA A 58 -6.47 21.86 34.74
C ALA A 58 -5.12 21.11 34.76
N ALA A 59 -4.24 21.43 35.66
CA ALA A 59 -2.92 20.81 35.77
C ALA A 59 -3.02 19.29 35.93
N GLU A 60 -3.88 18.82 36.84
CA GLU A 60 -4.13 17.39 37.07
C GLU A 60 -4.75 16.66 35.88
N GLU A 61 -5.59 17.36 35.11
CA GLU A 61 -6.19 16.82 33.88
C GLU A 61 -5.16 16.66 32.76
N PHE A 62 -4.29 17.65 32.62
CA PHE A 62 -3.19 17.56 31.64
C PHE A 62 -2.20 16.46 32.05
N GLU A 63 -1.94 16.26 33.32
CA GLU A 63 -1.12 15.15 33.82
C GLU A 63 -1.74 13.79 33.46
N LYS A 64 -3.07 13.61 33.58
CA LYS A 64 -3.78 12.40 33.13
C LYS A 64 -3.60 12.18 31.61
N ILE A 65 -3.65 13.25 30.81
CA ILE A 65 -3.39 13.17 29.38
C ILE A 65 -1.96 12.70 29.11
N LEU A 66 -0.97 13.25 29.81
CA LEU A 66 0.44 12.84 29.68
C LEU A 66 0.64 11.38 30.08
N ILE A 67 0.06 10.92 31.18
CA ILE A 67 0.11 9.52 31.62
C ILE A 67 -0.49 8.60 30.54
N TYR A 68 -1.63 8.97 29.94
CA TYR A 68 -2.20 8.21 28.83
C TYR A 68 -1.23 8.12 27.65
N LEU A 69 -0.53 9.19 27.32
CA LEU A 69 0.41 9.26 26.21
C LEU A 69 1.74 8.55 26.49
N GLU A 70 2.17 8.43 27.74
CA GLU A 70 3.48 7.87 28.11
C GLU A 70 3.63 6.40 27.75
N GLY A 71 2.61 5.58 28.03
CA GLY A 71 2.68 4.13 27.85
C GLY A 71 2.57 3.66 26.40
N GLY A 72 3.16 2.49 26.13
CA GLY A 72 3.01 1.75 24.89
C GLY A 72 4.17 1.90 23.91
N THR A 73 4.17 1.02 22.92
CA THR A 73 5.11 1.01 21.79
C THR A 73 4.82 2.18 20.83
N ARG A 74 5.72 2.48 19.90
CA ARG A 74 5.50 3.50 18.84
C ARG A 74 4.24 3.21 18.02
N PHE A 75 3.98 1.94 17.78
CA PHE A 75 2.77 1.50 17.08
C PHE A 75 1.50 1.85 17.91
N GLU A 76 1.48 1.53 19.20
CA GLU A 76 0.36 1.85 20.09
C GLU A 76 0.20 3.36 20.28
N LYS A 77 1.30 4.11 20.38
CA LYS A 77 1.27 5.57 20.42
C LYS A 77 0.70 6.16 19.12
N ALA A 78 1.02 5.60 17.96
CA ALA A 78 0.41 6.01 16.70
C ALA A 78 -1.09 5.71 16.62
N LYS A 79 -1.57 4.65 17.29
CA LYS A 79 -3.03 4.39 17.47
C LYS A 79 -3.66 5.44 18.36
N LYS A 80 -3.06 5.73 19.53
CA LYS A 80 -3.56 6.75 20.47
C LYS A 80 -3.76 8.12 19.81
N LEU A 81 -2.90 8.52 18.87
CA LEU A 81 -3.08 9.76 18.11
C LEU A 81 -4.37 9.81 17.31
N ARG A 82 -4.90 8.66 16.93
CA ARG A 82 -6.05 8.51 16.03
C ARG A 82 -7.35 8.27 16.77
N ASP A 83 -7.27 8.03 18.09
CA ASP A 83 -8.40 7.76 18.95
C ASP A 83 -8.75 9.02 19.76
N LEU A 84 -10.02 9.11 20.16
CA LEU A 84 -10.46 10.11 21.13
C LEU A 84 -10.16 9.60 22.54
N TYR A 85 -9.52 10.42 23.36
CA TYR A 85 -9.25 10.09 24.76
C TYR A 85 -10.37 10.57 25.68
N PRO A 86 -11.05 9.68 26.42
CA PRO A 86 -12.07 10.07 27.40
C PRO A 86 -11.42 10.60 28.68
N LEU A 87 -11.37 11.91 28.83
CA LEU A 87 -10.85 12.58 30.00
C LEU A 87 -11.98 12.80 31.01
N ASP A 88 -11.92 12.13 32.16
CA ASP A 88 -12.81 12.39 33.27
C ASP A 88 -12.27 13.55 34.13
N THR A 89 -13.04 14.63 34.21
CA THR A 89 -12.71 15.86 34.93
C THR A 89 -13.04 15.76 36.41
N ALA A 90 -12.51 16.66 37.23
CA ALA A 90 -12.74 16.65 38.68
C ALA A 90 -14.20 16.93 39.07
N ASP A 91 -14.95 17.62 38.23
CA ASP A 91 -16.38 17.92 38.39
C ASP A 91 -17.30 16.80 37.84
N GLY A 92 -16.75 15.66 37.46
CA GLY A 92 -17.49 14.47 37.03
C GLY A 92 -17.99 14.51 35.60
N GLN A 93 -17.55 15.48 34.80
CA GLN A 93 -17.84 15.52 33.38
C GLN A 93 -16.84 14.65 32.59
N ARG A 94 -17.19 14.29 31.34
CA ARG A 94 -16.29 13.58 30.42
C ARG A 94 -16.07 14.40 29.18
N ILE A 95 -14.81 14.73 28.90
CA ILE A 95 -14.38 15.45 27.70
C ILE A 95 -13.65 14.47 26.80
N TRP A 96 -14.06 14.42 25.52
CA TRP A 96 -13.38 13.61 24.51
C TRP A 96 -12.24 14.43 23.89
N VAL A 97 -11.00 14.17 24.30
CA VAL A 97 -9.82 14.89 23.82
C VAL A 97 -9.36 14.30 22.48
N GLU A 98 -9.25 15.15 21.49
CA GLU A 98 -8.74 14.82 20.15
C GLU A 98 -7.28 15.27 20.03
N PHE A 99 -6.39 14.35 19.59
CA PHE A 99 -4.98 14.67 19.38
C PHE A 99 -4.69 15.05 17.93
N LEU A 100 -5.44 14.49 16.98
CA LEU A 100 -5.25 14.69 15.53
C LEU A 100 -6.59 14.63 14.80
N ASN A 101 -6.94 15.72 14.12
CA ASN A 101 -8.11 15.71 13.25
C ASN A 101 -7.82 14.96 11.94
N ARG A 102 -8.39 13.76 11.81
CA ARG A 102 -8.20 12.87 10.67
C ARG A 102 -9.16 13.16 9.51
N GLN A 103 -10.29 13.79 9.78
CA GLN A 103 -11.31 14.09 8.76
C GLN A 103 -11.04 15.42 8.07
N GLN A 104 -10.72 16.44 8.87
CA GLN A 104 -10.43 17.79 8.40
C GLN A 104 -8.96 18.13 8.71
N TRP A 105 -8.05 17.39 8.08
CA TRP A 105 -6.61 17.43 8.34
C TRP A 105 -5.98 18.81 8.22
N CYS A 106 -6.55 19.71 7.38
CA CYS A 106 -6.09 21.10 7.26
C CYS A 106 -6.41 21.96 8.49
N GLN A 107 -7.29 21.51 9.38
CA GLN A 107 -7.67 22.21 10.60
C GLN A 107 -6.75 21.89 11.80
N ASN A 108 -5.77 21.02 11.61
CA ASN A 108 -4.73 20.84 12.61
C ASN A 108 -3.82 22.08 12.67
N GLU A 109 -3.28 22.38 13.85
CA GLU A 109 -2.33 23.45 14.07
C GLU A 109 -0.92 22.99 13.73
N PHE A 110 -0.27 23.64 12.74
CA PHE A 110 1.05 23.28 12.27
C PHE A 110 2.09 24.28 12.73
N GLN A 111 3.12 23.78 13.40
CA GLN A 111 4.24 24.57 13.88
C GLN A 111 5.56 23.98 13.38
N VAL A 112 6.60 24.82 13.29
CA VAL A 112 7.98 24.41 13.04
C VAL A 112 8.89 24.92 14.11
N SER A 113 9.79 24.07 14.59
CA SER A 113 10.88 24.41 15.49
C SER A 113 12.19 23.81 14.99
N ASN A 114 13.30 24.37 15.38
CA ASN A 114 14.62 23.85 15.05
C ASN A 114 15.53 23.77 16.25
N GLN A 115 16.55 22.94 16.13
CA GLN A 115 17.62 22.79 17.12
C GLN A 115 17.11 22.42 18.53
N ILE A 116 15.99 21.66 18.61
CA ILE A 116 15.46 21.16 19.86
C ILE A 116 16.47 20.22 20.50
N THR A 117 16.82 20.49 21.74
CA THR A 117 17.73 19.67 22.50
C THR A 117 16.97 18.70 23.39
N VAL A 118 17.28 17.42 23.28
CA VAL A 118 16.68 16.34 24.08
C VAL A 118 17.77 15.65 24.91
N GLU A 119 17.54 15.50 26.20
CA GLU A 119 18.45 14.84 27.13
C GLU A 119 18.01 13.38 27.32
N GLY A 120 18.53 12.46 26.50
CA GLY A 120 18.37 11.03 26.64
C GLY A 120 19.62 10.36 27.20
N ARG A 121 19.91 9.13 26.75
CA ARG A 121 21.21 8.48 27.06
C ARG A 121 22.41 9.30 26.56
N LYS A 122 22.19 10.13 25.57
CA LYS A 122 23.12 11.15 25.06
C LYS A 122 22.30 12.38 24.72
N LYS A 123 22.86 13.55 24.98
CA LYS A 123 22.30 14.83 24.56
C LYS A 123 22.31 14.88 23.02
N CYS A 124 21.15 15.00 22.43
CA CYS A 124 20.96 15.09 20.97
C CYS A 124 20.27 16.41 20.62
N ARG A 125 20.59 16.93 19.45
CA ARG A 125 20.00 18.15 18.92
C ARG A 125 19.43 17.84 17.53
N TYR A 126 18.15 18.07 17.36
CA TYR A 126 17.39 17.77 16.15
C TYR A 126 17.35 18.99 15.23
N ASP A 127 17.62 18.78 13.93
CA ASP A 127 17.76 19.90 12.99
C ASP A 127 16.43 20.67 12.85
N VAL A 128 15.39 20.06 12.28
CA VAL A 128 14.07 20.69 12.14
C VAL A 128 12.98 19.69 12.55
N THR A 129 12.05 20.15 13.38
CA THR A 129 10.91 19.37 13.84
C THR A 129 9.61 20.08 13.46
N ILE A 130 8.70 19.36 12.80
CA ILE A 130 7.33 19.84 12.58
C ILE A 130 6.43 19.27 13.67
N LEU A 131 5.71 20.17 14.31
CA LEU A 131 4.72 19.83 15.33
C LEU A 131 3.32 19.98 14.74
N VAL A 132 2.45 19.03 15.06
CA VAL A 132 1.04 19.09 14.70
C VAL A 132 0.23 19.02 16.02
N ASN A 133 -0.60 20.03 16.28
CA ASN A 133 -1.29 20.22 17.55
C ASN A 133 -0.34 20.17 18.76
N GLY A 134 0.90 20.66 18.56
CA GLY A 134 1.97 20.68 19.55
C GLY A 134 2.74 19.37 19.72
N LEU A 135 2.35 18.26 19.07
CA LEU A 135 3.08 16.99 19.07
C LEU A 135 4.13 16.94 17.95
N PRO A 136 5.37 16.49 18.23
CA PRO A 136 6.41 16.32 17.22
C PRO A 136 6.07 15.11 16.34
N LEU A 137 5.47 15.33 15.16
CA LEU A 137 5.04 14.27 14.26
C LEU A 137 5.96 14.06 13.08
N VAL A 138 6.80 15.05 12.71
CA VAL A 138 7.78 14.90 11.63
C VAL A 138 9.14 15.41 12.09
N GLN A 139 10.16 14.60 11.90
CA GLN A 139 11.56 14.98 12.13
C GLN A 139 12.30 15.05 10.80
N ILE A 140 12.97 16.17 10.57
CA ILE A 140 13.76 16.44 9.36
C ILE A 140 15.24 16.51 9.75
N GLU A 141 16.07 15.71 9.11
CA GLU A 141 17.51 15.67 9.32
C GLU A 141 18.22 16.16 8.05
N LEU A 142 19.05 17.14 8.21
CA LEU A 142 19.74 17.81 7.12
C LEU A 142 21.23 17.46 7.09
N LYS A 143 21.77 17.36 5.89
CA LYS A 143 23.20 17.22 5.64
C LYS A 143 23.64 18.25 4.61
N ARG A 144 24.87 18.71 4.70
CA ARG A 144 25.44 19.62 3.71
C ARG A 144 25.46 18.97 2.33
N ARG A 145 25.38 19.79 1.29
CA ARG A 145 25.50 19.33 -0.09
C ARG A 145 26.77 18.48 -0.30
N GLY A 146 26.61 17.36 -1.02
CA GLY A 146 27.69 16.40 -1.31
C GLY A 146 27.82 15.27 -0.28
N VAL A 147 27.08 15.30 0.82
CA VAL A 147 26.99 14.19 1.78
C VAL A 147 25.88 13.23 1.34
N GLU A 148 26.13 11.93 1.43
CA GLU A 148 25.15 10.90 1.11
C GLU A 148 23.99 10.91 2.12
N LEU A 149 22.73 10.79 1.64
CA LEU A 149 21.55 10.73 2.48
C LEU A 149 21.56 9.57 3.48
N LYS A 150 22.27 8.48 3.16
CA LYS A 150 22.42 7.33 4.06
C LYS A 150 23.05 7.72 5.40
N GLN A 151 23.85 8.79 5.46
CA GLN A 151 24.40 9.29 6.73
C GLN A 151 23.32 9.90 7.62
N ALA A 152 22.39 10.70 7.04
CA ALA A 152 21.24 11.24 7.77
C ALA A 152 20.32 10.10 8.24
N TYR A 153 20.04 9.12 7.40
CA TYR A 153 19.29 7.92 7.78
C TYR A 153 19.93 7.18 8.96
N ASN A 154 21.23 6.93 8.90
CA ASN A 154 21.98 6.29 9.99
C ASN A 154 21.97 7.12 11.28
N GLN A 155 21.89 8.44 11.19
CA GLN A 155 21.76 9.32 12.35
C GLN A 155 20.40 9.14 13.01
N ILE A 156 19.31 9.10 12.26
CA ILE A 156 17.96 8.80 12.77
C ILE A 156 17.93 7.42 13.43
N GLN A 157 18.56 6.41 12.83
CA GLN A 157 18.66 5.06 13.41
C GLN A 157 19.40 5.06 14.77
N ARG A 158 20.38 5.96 14.95
CA ARG A 158 21.02 6.15 16.27
C ARG A 158 20.08 6.83 17.26
N TYR A 159 19.28 7.82 16.83
CA TYR A 159 18.31 8.49 17.68
C TYR A 159 17.25 7.52 18.23
N HIS A 160 16.80 6.56 17.45
CA HIS A 160 15.89 5.48 17.92
C HIS A 160 16.43 4.73 19.15
N LYS A 161 17.75 4.61 19.25
CA LYS A 161 18.42 3.85 20.34
C LYS A 161 18.78 4.73 21.55
N THR A 162 18.86 6.05 21.36
CA THR A 162 19.53 6.90 22.33
C THR A 162 18.71 8.08 22.84
N SER A 163 17.80 8.62 22.05
CA SER A 163 17.21 9.93 22.36
C SER A 163 15.73 10.11 22.04
N PHE A 164 15.12 9.26 21.21
CA PHE A 164 13.67 9.35 21.04
C PHE A 164 12.97 8.75 22.26
N HIS A 165 12.36 9.62 23.07
CA HIS A 165 11.53 9.31 24.23
C HIS A 165 10.51 10.43 24.45
N GLY A 166 9.59 10.26 25.42
CA GLY A 166 8.58 11.24 25.73
C GLY A 166 7.69 11.55 24.51
N LEU A 167 7.51 12.82 24.21
CA LEU A 167 6.70 13.25 23.07
C LEU A 167 7.37 12.94 21.71
N PHE A 168 8.69 12.78 21.64
CA PHE A 168 9.40 12.41 20.40
C PHE A 168 9.14 10.96 19.96
N ASP A 169 8.62 10.09 20.82
CA ASP A 169 8.14 8.77 20.41
C ASP A 169 6.90 8.84 19.49
N TYR A 170 6.24 10.00 19.41
CA TYR A 170 5.09 10.24 18.56
C TYR A 170 5.44 10.60 17.12
N ILE A 171 6.71 10.78 16.78
CA ILE A 171 7.13 11.00 15.40
C ILE A 171 6.55 9.91 14.50
N GLN A 172 5.86 10.32 13.44
CA GLN A 172 5.24 9.43 12.45
C GLN A 172 6.10 9.31 11.20
N LEU A 173 6.76 10.39 10.81
CA LEU A 173 7.52 10.51 9.58
C LEU A 173 8.91 11.09 9.83
N PHE A 174 9.86 10.61 9.04
CA PHE A 174 11.17 11.21 8.89
C PHE A 174 11.37 11.75 7.50
N VAL A 175 12.08 12.87 7.41
CA VAL A 175 12.57 13.44 6.15
C VAL A 175 14.08 13.58 6.27
N ILE A 176 14.80 13.18 5.24
CA ILE A 176 16.26 13.34 5.14
C ILE A 176 16.59 14.12 3.87
N SER A 177 17.47 15.12 3.96
CA SER A 177 17.85 15.92 2.81
C SER A 177 19.32 16.38 2.87
N ASN A 178 19.93 16.54 1.69
CA ASN A 178 21.20 17.24 1.51
C ASN A 178 21.06 18.47 0.60
N GLY A 179 19.82 18.97 0.47
CA GLY A 179 19.45 20.09 -0.38
C GLY A 179 19.20 19.72 -1.85
N VAL A 180 19.90 18.70 -2.37
CA VAL A 180 19.77 18.23 -3.77
C VAL A 180 18.88 17.01 -3.87
N ASN A 181 18.99 16.12 -2.90
CA ASN A 181 18.15 14.92 -2.80
C ASN A 181 17.41 14.95 -1.48
N THR A 182 16.13 14.61 -1.51
CA THR A 182 15.25 14.56 -0.35
C THR A 182 14.43 13.29 -0.37
N ARG A 183 14.37 12.59 0.76
CA ARG A 183 13.58 11.36 0.92
C ARG A 183 12.78 11.41 2.22
N TYR A 184 11.66 10.71 2.24
CA TYR A 184 10.83 10.53 3.44
C TYR A 184 10.61 9.05 3.72
N PHE A 185 10.29 8.72 4.97
CA PHE A 185 9.96 7.36 5.39
C PHE A 185 9.18 7.36 6.71
N ALA A 186 8.46 6.29 6.98
CA ALA A 186 7.72 6.12 8.24
C ALA A 186 8.66 5.81 9.41
N ASN A 187 8.21 6.12 10.62
CA ASN A 187 8.91 5.76 11.86
C ASN A 187 8.84 4.25 12.12
N ASN A 188 9.66 3.50 11.38
CA ASN A 188 9.83 2.07 11.54
C ASN A 188 11.33 1.75 11.73
N PRO A 189 11.80 1.52 12.98
CA PRO A 189 13.21 1.25 13.26
C PRO A 189 13.77 -0.01 12.57
N ASN A 190 12.89 -0.94 12.21
CA ASN A 190 13.26 -2.21 11.57
C ASN A 190 13.32 -2.11 10.05
N SER A 191 12.89 -0.98 9.46
CA SER A 191 12.97 -0.79 8.01
C SER A 191 14.38 -0.46 7.57
N GLY A 192 14.80 -0.97 6.39
CA GLY A 192 16.08 -0.61 5.77
C GLY A 192 15.99 0.68 4.97
N TYR A 193 17.16 1.23 4.60
CA TYR A 193 17.28 2.45 3.76
C TYR A 193 16.50 2.34 2.43
N LYS A 194 16.31 1.14 1.90
CA LYS A 194 15.50 0.88 0.69
C LYS A 194 14.02 1.28 0.83
N PHE A 195 13.52 1.49 2.04
CA PHE A 195 12.16 1.98 2.32
C PHE A 195 12.11 3.49 2.55
N THR A 196 13.07 4.23 2.04
CA THR A 196 13.03 5.69 1.93
C THR A 196 12.61 6.08 0.53
N PHE A 197 11.71 7.05 0.38
CA PHE A 197 11.06 7.39 -0.89
C PHE A 197 11.27 8.86 -1.22
N THR A 198 11.42 9.17 -2.52
CA THR A 198 11.34 10.53 -3.03
C THR A 198 9.89 10.87 -3.35
N TRP A 199 9.42 12.06 -2.98
CA TRP A 199 8.07 12.50 -3.35
C TRP A 199 8.01 12.86 -4.84
N THR A 200 6.89 12.56 -5.50
CA THR A 200 6.66 12.84 -6.91
C THR A 200 5.36 13.59 -7.13
N ASP A 201 5.14 14.09 -8.34
CA ASP A 201 3.80 14.48 -8.78
C ASP A 201 2.95 13.24 -9.20
N ALA A 202 1.72 13.50 -9.64
CA ALA A 202 0.78 12.45 -10.06
C ALA A 202 1.17 11.72 -11.36
N VAL A 203 2.21 12.17 -12.07
CA VAL A 203 2.76 11.55 -13.27
C VAL A 203 4.19 11.03 -13.07
N ASN A 204 4.56 10.82 -11.80
CA ASN A 204 5.82 10.25 -11.31
C ASN A 204 7.08 11.12 -11.56
N HIS A 205 6.96 12.43 -11.74
CA HIS A 205 8.14 13.30 -11.76
C HIS A 205 8.63 13.59 -10.34
N PRO A 206 9.91 13.31 -10.01
CA PRO A 206 10.41 13.43 -8.64
C PRO A 206 10.73 14.86 -8.24
N PHE A 207 10.42 15.20 -6.99
CA PHE A 207 10.82 16.42 -6.30
C PHE A 207 12.05 16.15 -5.43
N ASN A 208 13.23 16.12 -6.05
CA ASN A 208 14.48 15.80 -5.36
C ASN A 208 14.97 16.94 -4.47
N GLU A 209 14.88 18.19 -4.96
CA GLU A 209 15.37 19.37 -4.26
C GLU A 209 14.52 19.68 -3.02
N LEU A 210 15.16 20.03 -1.90
CA LEU A 210 14.50 20.28 -0.63
C LEU A 210 13.39 21.34 -0.73
N ASP A 211 13.63 22.43 -1.45
CA ASP A 211 12.67 23.53 -1.57
C ASP A 211 11.40 23.07 -2.32
N LYS A 212 11.56 22.33 -3.42
CA LYS A 212 10.41 21.76 -4.15
C LYS A 212 9.70 20.70 -3.34
N PHE A 213 10.46 19.80 -2.70
CA PHE A 213 9.90 18.80 -1.81
C PHE A 213 9.08 19.45 -0.69
N ALA A 214 9.58 20.52 -0.06
CA ALA A 214 8.87 21.22 1.01
C ALA A 214 7.54 21.77 0.52
N VAL A 215 7.51 22.47 -0.62
CA VAL A 215 6.29 23.08 -1.18
C VAL A 215 5.21 22.02 -1.48
N PHE A 216 5.57 20.83 -1.96
CA PHE A 216 4.58 19.83 -2.38
C PHE A 216 4.27 18.78 -1.31
N PHE A 217 5.26 18.36 -0.52
CA PHE A 217 5.07 17.32 0.49
C PHE A 217 4.74 17.86 1.88
N LEU A 218 5.40 18.98 2.27
CA LEU A 218 5.19 19.59 3.58
C LEU A 218 4.09 20.68 3.56
N GLU A 219 3.35 20.82 2.46
CA GLU A 219 2.13 21.63 2.47
C GLU A 219 1.15 21.08 3.52
N LYS A 220 0.54 21.96 4.33
CA LYS A 220 -0.24 21.58 5.54
C LYS A 220 -1.31 20.52 5.26
N CYS A 221 -2.10 20.73 4.20
CA CYS A 221 -3.17 19.79 3.88
C CYS A 221 -2.62 18.46 3.36
N THR A 222 -1.55 18.48 2.57
CA THR A 222 -0.87 17.28 2.08
C THR A 222 -0.23 16.51 3.23
N LEU A 223 0.56 17.19 4.07
CA LEU A 223 1.21 16.56 5.22
C LEU A 223 0.19 16.03 6.24
N GLY A 224 -0.84 16.82 6.56
CA GLY A 224 -1.91 16.42 7.46
C GLY A 224 -2.68 15.22 6.94
N LYS A 225 -2.96 15.17 5.65
CA LYS A 225 -3.57 14.02 4.98
C LYS A 225 -2.66 12.78 5.05
N ILE A 226 -1.37 12.92 4.79
CA ILE A 226 -0.42 11.81 4.88
C ILE A 226 -0.39 11.25 6.30
N ILE A 227 -0.23 12.08 7.32
CA ILE A 227 -0.17 11.65 8.72
C ILE A 227 -1.51 11.05 9.16
N GLY A 228 -2.63 11.70 8.84
CA GLY A 228 -3.96 11.28 9.29
C GLY A 228 -4.49 10.03 8.59
N LYS A 229 -4.24 9.90 7.29
CA LYS A 229 -4.86 8.88 6.45
C LYS A 229 -3.88 7.89 5.79
N TYR A 230 -2.67 8.32 5.38
CA TYR A 230 -1.78 7.52 4.54
C TYR A 230 -0.59 6.90 5.26
N ILE A 231 -0.46 7.10 6.55
CA ILE A 231 0.32 6.19 7.40
C ILE A 231 -0.53 4.96 7.68
N VAL A 232 0.00 3.80 7.34
CA VAL A 232 -0.60 2.50 7.57
C VAL A 232 -0.02 1.92 8.84
N LEU A 233 -0.89 1.55 9.76
CA LEU A 233 -0.54 0.83 10.99
C LEU A 233 -0.56 -0.66 10.68
N HIS A 234 0.61 -1.25 10.46
CA HIS A 234 0.72 -2.68 10.13
C HIS A 234 0.59 -3.52 11.41
N GLU A 235 -0.59 -4.07 11.62
CA GLU A 235 -0.93 -4.82 12.84
C GLU A 235 -0.12 -6.10 13.02
N GLY A 236 0.21 -6.79 11.92
CA GLY A 236 1.01 -8.01 11.96
C GLY A 236 2.41 -7.78 12.51
N ASP A 237 3.12 -6.78 11.98
CA ASP A 237 4.49 -6.45 12.38
C ASP A 237 4.57 -5.38 13.47
N LYS A 238 3.43 -4.85 13.94
CA LYS A 238 3.36 -3.75 14.92
C LYS A 238 4.26 -2.56 14.54
N CYS A 239 4.20 -2.16 13.27
CA CYS A 239 5.02 -1.08 12.74
C CYS A 239 4.23 -0.07 11.91
N LEU A 240 4.85 1.08 11.65
CA LEU A 240 4.30 2.11 10.79
C LEU A 240 4.86 1.95 9.38
N MET A 241 3.98 2.09 8.39
CA MET A 241 4.34 2.21 6.97
C MET A 241 3.76 3.51 6.42
N VAL A 242 4.38 4.06 5.39
CA VAL A 242 3.85 5.20 4.65
C VAL A 242 3.74 4.84 3.18
N LEU A 243 2.66 5.26 2.53
CA LEU A 243 2.48 5.02 1.11
C LEU A 243 3.55 5.72 0.28
N ARG A 244 3.94 5.07 -0.80
CA ARG A 244 4.77 5.69 -1.85
C ARG A 244 3.92 6.69 -2.65
N PRO A 245 4.52 7.67 -3.33
CA PRO A 245 3.75 8.71 -4.03
C PRO A 245 2.72 8.15 -5.01
N TYR A 246 3.10 7.22 -5.87
CA TYR A 246 2.20 6.62 -6.85
C TYR A 246 1.04 5.86 -6.20
N GLN A 247 1.25 5.24 -5.02
CA GLN A 247 0.18 4.59 -4.24
C GLN A 247 -0.78 5.64 -3.69
N PHE A 248 -0.24 6.73 -3.13
CA PHE A 248 -1.03 7.86 -2.64
C PHE A 248 -1.93 8.43 -3.76
N TYR A 249 -1.36 8.76 -4.93
CA TYR A 249 -2.15 9.30 -6.03
C TYR A 249 -3.17 8.31 -6.58
N ALA A 250 -2.85 7.02 -6.64
CA ALA A 250 -3.80 6.00 -7.07
C ALA A 250 -5.01 5.94 -6.13
N VAL A 251 -4.80 5.95 -4.81
CA VAL A 251 -5.89 5.96 -3.82
C VAL A 251 -6.69 7.26 -3.90
N GLU A 252 -6.04 8.42 -4.01
CA GLU A 252 -6.72 9.72 -4.17
C GLU A 252 -7.60 9.75 -5.43
N LYS A 253 -7.14 9.19 -6.54
CA LYS A 253 -7.92 9.10 -7.78
C LYS A 253 -9.14 8.17 -7.65
N ILE A 254 -9.03 7.09 -6.88
CA ILE A 254 -10.18 6.23 -6.59
C ILE A 254 -11.18 6.97 -5.70
N LEU A 255 -10.71 7.61 -4.62
CA LEU A 255 -11.57 8.40 -3.72
C LEU A 255 -12.29 9.52 -4.45
N ASP A 256 -11.57 10.32 -5.24
CA ASP A 256 -12.15 11.39 -6.04
C ASP A 256 -13.22 10.84 -7.00
N ARG A 257 -12.95 9.69 -7.65
CA ARG A 257 -13.89 9.05 -8.56
C ARG A 257 -15.14 8.54 -7.84
N VAL A 258 -15.00 7.96 -6.64
CA VAL A 258 -16.15 7.51 -5.84
C VAL A 258 -16.99 8.68 -5.35
N GLN A 259 -16.37 9.78 -4.92
CA GLN A 259 -17.09 10.94 -4.37
C GLN A 259 -17.76 11.82 -5.44
N ASN A 260 -17.16 11.94 -6.62
CA ASN A 260 -17.54 12.94 -7.61
C ASN A 260 -18.11 12.34 -8.91
N SER A 261 -18.15 11.01 -9.06
CA SER A 261 -18.65 10.35 -10.26
C SER A 261 -19.10 8.92 -9.94
N ASN A 262 -20.00 8.39 -10.76
CA ASN A 262 -20.37 6.96 -10.76
C ASN A 262 -19.60 6.16 -11.82
N ASP A 263 -18.65 6.79 -12.52
CA ASP A 263 -17.85 6.09 -13.53
C ASP A 263 -16.87 5.12 -12.88
N ASN A 264 -16.65 4.01 -13.55
CA ASN A 264 -15.63 3.04 -13.22
C ASN A 264 -14.21 3.55 -13.50
N GLY A 265 -13.20 2.79 -13.06
CA GLY A 265 -11.82 3.09 -13.37
C GLY A 265 -10.86 1.93 -13.14
N TYR A 266 -9.63 2.05 -13.63
CA TYR A 266 -8.59 1.10 -13.30
C TYR A 266 -7.24 1.75 -13.00
N ILE A 267 -6.44 1.04 -12.24
CA ILE A 267 -5.08 1.40 -11.85
C ILE A 267 -4.11 0.47 -12.59
N TRP A 268 -3.22 1.07 -13.35
CA TRP A 268 -2.16 0.34 -14.06
C TRP A 268 -0.84 0.47 -13.30
N HIS A 269 -0.60 -0.47 -12.39
CA HIS A 269 0.62 -0.57 -11.61
C HIS A 269 1.35 -1.87 -11.92
N THR A 270 2.65 -1.78 -12.22
CA THR A 270 3.47 -2.95 -12.52
C THR A 270 3.49 -3.97 -11.38
N THR A 271 3.88 -5.19 -11.68
CA THR A 271 4.09 -6.23 -10.65
C THR A 271 5.17 -5.77 -9.66
N GLY A 272 5.00 -6.09 -8.38
CA GLY A 272 5.90 -5.64 -7.30
C GLY A 272 5.71 -4.21 -6.83
N ALA A 273 4.73 -3.46 -7.39
CA ALA A 273 4.41 -2.09 -6.96
C ALA A 273 3.61 -2.00 -5.65
N GLY A 274 3.34 -3.11 -4.97
CA GLY A 274 2.53 -3.12 -3.75
C GLY A 274 1.05 -2.81 -4.00
N LYS A 275 0.48 -3.41 -5.06
CA LYS A 275 -0.95 -3.27 -5.39
C LYS A 275 -1.85 -3.63 -4.22
N THR A 276 -1.53 -4.69 -3.45
CA THR A 276 -2.29 -5.14 -2.28
C THR A 276 -2.40 -4.04 -1.23
N LEU A 277 -1.30 -3.36 -0.87
CA LEU A 277 -1.33 -2.25 0.07
C LEU A 277 -2.15 -1.07 -0.48
N THR A 278 -2.02 -0.77 -1.77
CA THR A 278 -2.76 0.33 -2.43
C THR A 278 -4.26 0.05 -2.43
N SER A 279 -4.66 -1.16 -2.81
CA SER A 279 -6.07 -1.58 -2.87
C SER A 279 -6.70 -1.68 -1.48
N PHE A 280 -5.95 -2.21 -0.48
CA PHE A 280 -6.38 -2.20 0.92
C PHE A 280 -6.66 -0.77 1.39
N LYS A 281 -5.71 0.15 1.17
CA LYS A 281 -5.88 1.54 1.60
C LYS A 281 -7.03 2.24 0.89
N ALA A 282 -7.23 1.96 -0.39
CA ALA A 282 -8.40 2.45 -1.12
C ALA A 282 -9.71 1.88 -0.53
N ALA A 283 -9.78 0.57 -0.28
CA ALA A 283 -10.95 -0.07 0.32
C ALA A 283 -11.27 0.51 1.70
N GLN A 284 -10.25 0.66 2.56
CA GLN A 284 -10.39 1.24 3.89
C GLN A 284 -10.98 2.64 3.83
N LEU A 285 -10.38 3.55 3.04
CA LEU A 285 -10.83 4.94 2.97
C LEU A 285 -12.17 5.10 2.26
N VAL A 286 -12.48 4.27 1.27
CA VAL A 286 -13.80 4.24 0.62
C VAL A 286 -14.87 3.74 1.58
N SER A 287 -14.58 2.77 2.45
CA SER A 287 -15.52 2.28 3.45
C SER A 287 -15.84 3.29 4.57
N GLU A 288 -15.00 4.30 4.75
CA GLU A 288 -15.23 5.41 5.69
C GLU A 288 -16.21 6.46 5.13
N LEU A 289 -16.57 6.40 3.84
CA LEU A 289 -17.52 7.33 3.23
C LEU A 289 -18.95 6.97 3.66
N ASP A 290 -19.73 8.00 4.05
CA ASP A 290 -21.08 7.83 4.59
C ASP A 290 -22.07 7.28 3.55
N ASP A 291 -21.84 7.59 2.28
CA ASP A 291 -22.70 7.20 1.16
C ASP A 291 -22.32 5.85 0.52
N VAL A 292 -21.30 5.16 1.04
CA VAL A 292 -20.91 3.81 0.61
C VAL A 292 -21.39 2.78 1.63
N ASP A 293 -22.25 1.88 1.18
CA ASP A 293 -22.82 0.82 2.02
C ASP A 293 -21.81 -0.32 2.24
N LYS A 294 -21.12 -0.75 1.17
CA LYS A 294 -20.17 -1.86 1.20
C LYS A 294 -19.02 -1.67 0.21
N VAL A 295 -17.87 -2.20 0.59
CA VAL A 295 -16.71 -2.36 -0.29
C VAL A 295 -16.40 -3.84 -0.44
N MET A 296 -16.34 -4.33 -1.66
CA MET A 296 -16.00 -5.72 -1.95
C MET A 296 -14.64 -5.78 -2.65
N PHE A 297 -13.70 -6.52 -2.07
CA PHE A 297 -12.45 -6.87 -2.74
C PHE A 297 -12.61 -8.23 -3.40
N VAL A 298 -12.51 -8.25 -4.73
CA VAL A 298 -12.79 -9.43 -5.54
C VAL A 298 -11.50 -9.94 -6.17
N VAL A 299 -11.11 -11.16 -5.82
CA VAL A 299 -9.94 -11.85 -6.38
C VAL A 299 -10.36 -12.95 -7.36
N ASP A 300 -9.44 -13.34 -8.23
CA ASP A 300 -9.72 -14.35 -9.27
C ASP A 300 -9.68 -15.79 -8.73
N ARG A 301 -8.77 -16.11 -7.81
CA ARG A 301 -8.55 -17.49 -7.34
C ARG A 301 -8.64 -17.63 -5.83
N HIS A 302 -9.06 -18.82 -5.36
CA HIS A 302 -9.16 -19.14 -3.94
C HIS A 302 -7.82 -19.02 -3.19
N ASP A 303 -6.70 -19.42 -3.81
CA ASP A 303 -5.38 -19.30 -3.19
C ASP A 303 -4.97 -17.82 -3.00
N LEU A 304 -5.33 -16.94 -3.96
CA LEU A 304 -5.13 -15.49 -3.84
C LEU A 304 -6.08 -14.86 -2.80
N ASP A 305 -7.28 -15.40 -2.62
CA ASP A 305 -8.23 -14.99 -1.58
C ASP A 305 -7.60 -15.11 -0.18
N THR A 306 -7.03 -16.28 0.13
CA THR A 306 -6.38 -16.54 1.42
C THR A 306 -5.14 -15.66 1.65
N GLN A 307 -4.30 -15.50 0.63
CA GLN A 307 -3.11 -14.64 0.72
C GLN A 307 -3.50 -13.17 0.90
N THR A 308 -4.42 -12.68 0.09
CA THR A 308 -4.90 -11.29 0.16
C THR A 308 -5.57 -11.00 1.50
N GLN A 309 -6.37 -11.96 2.01
CA GLN A 309 -6.95 -11.86 3.33
C GLN A 309 -5.88 -11.76 4.41
N SER A 310 -4.88 -12.66 4.40
CA SER A 310 -3.78 -12.65 5.36
C SER A 310 -3.00 -11.32 5.32
N GLU A 311 -2.77 -10.75 4.13
CA GLU A 311 -2.13 -9.45 3.97
C GLU A 311 -3.02 -8.30 4.50
N TYR A 312 -4.33 -8.32 4.24
CA TYR A 312 -5.26 -7.30 4.74
C TYR A 312 -5.41 -7.35 6.26
N GLU A 313 -5.53 -8.55 6.84
CA GLU A 313 -5.54 -8.75 8.29
C GLU A 313 -4.23 -8.32 8.95
N ALA A 314 -3.10 -8.46 8.24
CA ALA A 314 -1.82 -7.96 8.72
C ALA A 314 -1.74 -6.42 8.70
N PHE A 315 -2.46 -5.75 7.79
CA PHE A 315 -2.55 -4.28 7.82
C PHE A 315 -3.49 -3.78 8.93
N GLU A 316 -4.65 -4.40 9.09
CA GLU A 316 -5.62 -4.01 10.12
C GLU A 316 -6.43 -5.23 10.54
N SER A 317 -6.24 -5.67 11.78
CA SER A 317 -6.91 -6.85 12.33
C SER A 317 -8.42 -6.62 12.45
N GLY A 318 -9.20 -7.54 11.90
CA GLY A 318 -10.66 -7.46 11.87
C GLY A 318 -11.23 -6.45 10.86
N ALA A 319 -10.40 -5.90 9.98
CA ALA A 319 -10.86 -4.97 8.94
C ALA A 319 -11.67 -5.65 7.84
N VAL A 320 -11.48 -6.95 7.66
CA VAL A 320 -12.07 -7.69 6.55
C VAL A 320 -12.77 -8.95 7.00
N ASP A 321 -13.94 -9.16 6.44
CA ASP A 321 -14.66 -10.43 6.54
C ASP A 321 -14.39 -11.29 5.30
N SER A 322 -13.68 -12.37 5.49
CA SER A 322 -13.47 -13.38 4.44
C SER A 322 -14.68 -14.27 4.24
N THR A 323 -14.72 -14.93 3.10
CA THR A 323 -15.80 -15.83 2.74
C THR A 323 -15.24 -17.18 2.30
N ASP A 324 -15.44 -18.23 3.08
CA ASP A 324 -14.97 -19.58 2.72
C ASP A 324 -15.83 -20.21 1.60
N ASN A 325 -17.11 -19.90 1.60
CA ASN A 325 -18.08 -20.41 0.63
C ASN A 325 -19.14 -19.35 0.27
N THR A 326 -20.02 -19.68 -0.70
CA THR A 326 -21.09 -18.77 -1.16
C THR A 326 -22.13 -18.47 -0.08
N ASP A 327 -22.43 -19.42 0.83
CA ASP A 327 -23.39 -19.19 1.92
C ASP A 327 -22.84 -18.14 2.91
N GLU A 328 -21.56 -18.18 3.19
CA GLU A 328 -20.90 -17.19 4.05
C GLU A 328 -20.86 -15.82 3.40
N LEU A 329 -20.52 -15.75 2.11
CA LEU A 329 -20.62 -14.50 1.34
C LEU A 329 -22.01 -13.88 1.46
N VAL A 330 -23.06 -14.67 1.27
CA VAL A 330 -24.46 -14.20 1.40
C VAL A 330 -24.75 -13.67 2.81
N LYS A 331 -24.28 -14.35 3.86
CA LYS A 331 -24.42 -13.88 5.25
C LYS A 331 -23.68 -12.54 5.47
N ARG A 332 -22.45 -12.42 4.97
CA ARG A 332 -21.65 -11.19 5.09
C ARG A 332 -22.27 -10.03 4.30
N LEU A 333 -22.80 -10.30 3.12
CA LEU A 333 -23.53 -9.29 2.34
C LEU A 333 -24.77 -8.75 3.08
N GLN A 334 -25.43 -9.58 3.91
CA GLN A 334 -26.56 -9.18 4.75
C GLN A 334 -26.16 -8.54 6.09
N SER A 335 -24.91 -8.70 6.52
CA SER A 335 -24.41 -8.17 7.80
C SER A 335 -24.03 -6.69 7.70
N ASN A 336 -23.62 -6.10 8.82
CA ASN A 336 -23.11 -4.73 8.87
C ASN A 336 -21.63 -4.61 8.44
N SER A 337 -21.01 -5.69 7.98
CA SER A 337 -19.62 -5.67 7.51
C SER A 337 -19.45 -4.70 6.35
N LYS A 338 -18.54 -3.75 6.48
CA LYS A 338 -18.27 -2.73 5.46
C LYS A 338 -17.33 -3.25 4.37
N ILE A 339 -16.30 -4.03 4.72
CA ILE A 339 -15.30 -4.56 3.78
C ILE A 339 -15.41 -6.09 3.73
N ILE A 340 -15.58 -6.64 2.54
CA ILE A 340 -15.74 -8.08 2.29
C ILE A 340 -14.72 -8.52 1.25
N ILE A 341 -13.92 -9.56 1.53
CA ILE A 341 -13.08 -10.23 0.53
C ILE A 341 -13.80 -11.46 0.00
N THR A 342 -13.80 -11.63 -1.31
CA THR A 342 -14.43 -12.79 -1.97
C THR A 342 -13.77 -13.09 -3.32
N THR A 343 -14.11 -14.24 -3.90
CA THR A 343 -13.72 -14.58 -5.27
C THR A 343 -14.82 -14.23 -6.26
N ILE A 344 -14.43 -13.99 -7.53
CA ILE A 344 -15.40 -13.74 -8.60
C ILE A 344 -16.37 -14.90 -8.79
N GLN A 345 -15.93 -16.15 -8.56
CA GLN A 345 -16.75 -17.36 -8.67
C GLN A 345 -17.86 -17.40 -7.60
N LYS A 346 -17.50 -17.13 -6.33
CA LYS A 346 -18.46 -17.04 -5.23
C LYS A 346 -19.49 -15.93 -5.47
N LEU A 347 -19.01 -14.77 -5.91
CA LEU A 347 -19.89 -13.63 -6.21
C LEU A 347 -20.81 -13.92 -7.39
N ASN A 348 -20.30 -14.53 -8.48
CA ASN A 348 -21.14 -14.97 -9.60
C ASN A 348 -22.17 -16.02 -9.18
N ALA A 349 -21.81 -16.99 -8.33
CA ALA A 349 -22.74 -17.97 -7.79
C ALA A 349 -23.82 -17.31 -6.92
N ALA A 350 -23.47 -16.33 -6.09
CA ALA A 350 -24.42 -15.60 -5.25
C ALA A 350 -25.48 -14.84 -6.05
N VAL A 351 -25.09 -14.21 -7.17
CA VAL A 351 -26.02 -13.44 -8.01
C VAL A 351 -26.79 -14.29 -9.03
N SER A 352 -26.25 -15.46 -9.45
CA SER A 352 -26.83 -16.28 -10.50
C SER A 352 -27.80 -17.35 -10.00
N LYS A 353 -27.58 -17.92 -8.79
CA LYS A 353 -28.46 -18.95 -8.22
C LYS A 353 -29.64 -18.30 -7.51
N THR A 354 -30.85 -18.59 -7.93
CA THR A 354 -32.12 -18.00 -7.41
C THR A 354 -32.22 -18.06 -5.87
N TRP A 355 -31.74 -19.17 -5.26
CA TRP A 355 -31.72 -19.34 -3.80
C TRP A 355 -30.86 -18.30 -3.08
N TYR A 356 -29.74 -17.93 -3.65
CA TYR A 356 -28.85 -16.93 -3.06
C TYR A 356 -29.28 -15.51 -3.43
N SER A 357 -29.59 -15.26 -4.69
CA SER A 357 -29.94 -13.92 -5.16
C SER A 357 -31.19 -13.37 -4.47
N SER A 358 -32.19 -14.22 -4.16
CA SER A 358 -33.35 -13.79 -3.37
C SER A 358 -33.01 -13.35 -1.94
N LYS A 359 -31.98 -13.93 -1.34
CA LYS A 359 -31.55 -13.55 0.00
C LYS A 359 -30.80 -12.19 0.05
N ILE A 360 -30.12 -11.84 -1.03
CA ILE A 360 -29.35 -10.59 -1.14
C ILE A 360 -30.08 -9.51 -1.96
N ASP A 361 -31.35 -9.73 -2.31
CA ASP A 361 -32.13 -8.76 -3.10
C ASP A 361 -32.25 -7.40 -2.40
N ALA A 362 -32.29 -7.40 -1.07
CA ALA A 362 -32.33 -6.16 -0.27
C ALA A 362 -31.15 -5.21 -0.48
N ILE A 363 -29.97 -5.75 -0.86
CA ILE A 363 -28.77 -4.93 -1.11
C ILE A 363 -28.53 -4.66 -2.60
N ARG A 364 -29.44 -5.03 -3.46
CA ARG A 364 -29.34 -4.87 -4.91
C ARG A 364 -29.10 -3.41 -5.33
N HIS A 365 -29.76 -2.49 -4.65
CA HIS A 365 -29.71 -1.05 -4.91
C HIS A 365 -28.74 -0.30 -4.00
N SER A 366 -28.05 -1.03 -3.10
CA SER A 366 -27.03 -0.44 -2.21
C SER A 366 -25.85 0.10 -3.01
N ARG A 367 -25.27 1.17 -2.51
CA ARG A 367 -24.04 1.71 -3.10
C ARG A 367 -22.86 0.84 -2.73
N ILE A 368 -22.40 0.07 -3.68
CA ILE A 368 -21.33 -0.90 -3.51
C ILE A 368 -20.13 -0.50 -4.36
N VAL A 369 -18.97 -0.45 -3.76
CA VAL A 369 -17.70 -0.28 -4.47
C VAL A 369 -16.98 -1.62 -4.53
N MET A 370 -16.65 -2.08 -5.74
CA MET A 370 -15.94 -3.34 -5.94
C MET A 370 -14.53 -3.06 -6.47
N ILE A 371 -13.53 -3.63 -5.80
CA ILE A 371 -12.13 -3.54 -6.19
C ILE A 371 -11.69 -4.92 -6.69
N PHE A 372 -11.24 -5.00 -7.94
CA PHE A 372 -10.81 -6.23 -8.58
C PHE A 372 -9.29 -6.26 -8.71
N ASP A 373 -8.65 -7.31 -8.19
CA ASP A 373 -7.23 -7.54 -8.41
C ASP A 373 -6.99 -8.40 -9.66
N GLU A 374 -5.84 -8.19 -10.33
CA GLU A 374 -5.42 -8.88 -11.56
C GLU A 374 -6.55 -8.94 -12.62
N CYS A 375 -7.20 -7.80 -12.84
CA CYS A 375 -8.43 -7.67 -13.63
C CYS A 375 -8.27 -7.93 -15.15
N HIS A 376 -7.11 -8.38 -15.59
CA HIS A 376 -6.79 -8.71 -17.00
C HIS A 376 -7.09 -10.17 -17.38
N ARG A 377 -7.59 -11.01 -16.45
CA ARG A 377 -7.80 -12.44 -16.71
C ARG A 377 -9.06 -12.73 -17.53
N SER A 378 -9.01 -13.73 -18.39
CA SER A 378 -9.95 -14.01 -19.48
C SER A 378 -11.39 -14.38 -19.05
N HIS A 379 -11.61 -14.92 -17.86
CA HIS A 379 -12.94 -15.33 -17.40
C HIS A 379 -13.79 -14.21 -16.78
N PHE A 380 -13.29 -12.97 -16.84
CA PHE A 380 -13.89 -11.83 -16.19
C PHE A 380 -15.18 -11.34 -16.88
N GLY A 381 -15.26 -11.40 -18.23
CA GLY A 381 -16.29 -10.71 -19.01
C GLY A 381 -17.73 -11.13 -18.73
N ASP A 382 -18.05 -12.41 -18.71
CA ASP A 382 -19.43 -12.88 -18.54
C ASP A 382 -19.89 -12.87 -17.08
N SER A 383 -19.02 -13.23 -16.15
CA SER A 383 -19.30 -13.12 -14.72
C SER A 383 -19.51 -11.67 -14.29
N HIS A 384 -18.68 -10.76 -14.80
CA HIS A 384 -18.80 -9.33 -14.58
C HIS A 384 -20.15 -8.78 -15.04
N LYS A 385 -20.62 -9.13 -16.26
CA LYS A 385 -21.93 -8.68 -16.77
C LYS A 385 -23.09 -9.09 -15.86
N LYS A 386 -23.06 -10.33 -15.33
CA LYS A 386 -24.09 -10.83 -14.40
C LYS A 386 -24.06 -10.09 -13.07
N ILE A 387 -22.87 -9.86 -12.52
CA ILE A 387 -22.67 -9.13 -11.26
C ILE A 387 -23.18 -7.69 -11.39
N MET A 388 -22.78 -6.97 -12.43
CA MET A 388 -23.20 -5.58 -12.67
C MET A 388 -24.68 -5.46 -13.02
N LYS A 389 -25.29 -6.50 -13.61
CA LYS A 389 -26.74 -6.53 -13.83
C LYS A 389 -27.52 -6.72 -12.53
N PHE A 390 -26.94 -7.42 -11.56
CA PHE A 390 -27.59 -7.65 -10.26
C PHE A 390 -27.44 -6.41 -9.36
N PHE A 391 -26.24 -5.90 -9.17
CA PHE A 391 -25.97 -4.70 -8.36
C PHE A 391 -26.01 -3.45 -9.24
N ASP A 392 -27.18 -2.84 -9.33
CA ASP A 392 -27.43 -1.72 -10.26
C ASP A 392 -26.85 -0.37 -9.81
N ASN A 393 -26.39 -0.26 -8.56
CA ASN A 393 -25.68 0.90 -8.02
C ASN A 393 -24.23 0.53 -7.61
N ALA A 394 -23.60 -0.39 -8.35
CA ALA A 394 -22.22 -0.76 -8.11
C ALA A 394 -21.25 0.05 -8.96
N GLN A 395 -20.12 0.44 -8.34
CA GLN A 395 -18.99 1.08 -9.00
C GLN A 395 -17.76 0.18 -8.90
N ILE A 396 -17.02 0.00 -9.99
CA ILE A 396 -15.91 -0.95 -10.04
C ILE A 396 -14.56 -0.30 -10.32
N PHE A 397 -13.53 -0.81 -9.66
CA PHE A 397 -12.14 -0.41 -9.86
C PHE A 397 -11.27 -1.65 -10.08
N GLY A 398 -10.48 -1.64 -11.18
CA GLY A 398 -9.57 -2.73 -11.51
C GLY A 398 -8.12 -2.38 -11.16
N PHE A 399 -7.37 -3.32 -10.58
CA PHE A 399 -5.92 -3.23 -10.43
C PHE A 399 -5.26 -4.25 -11.38
N THR A 400 -4.29 -3.80 -12.17
CA THR A 400 -3.55 -4.69 -13.08
C THR A 400 -2.15 -4.17 -13.37
N GLY A 401 -1.21 -5.12 -13.56
CA GLY A 401 0.12 -4.82 -14.12
C GLY A 401 0.16 -4.87 -15.65
N THR A 402 -0.80 -5.57 -16.27
CA THR A 402 -0.85 -5.89 -17.70
C THR A 402 -2.24 -5.67 -18.28
N PRO A 403 -2.67 -4.41 -18.51
CA PRO A 403 -3.97 -4.14 -19.12
C PRO A 403 -4.12 -4.80 -20.48
N ILE A 404 -5.33 -5.24 -20.79
CA ILE A 404 -5.69 -5.75 -22.12
C ILE A 404 -6.04 -4.57 -23.02
N PHE A 405 -5.31 -4.43 -24.12
CA PHE A 405 -5.55 -3.47 -25.19
C PHE A 405 -6.20 -4.16 -26.39
N THR A 406 -6.59 -3.39 -27.40
CA THR A 406 -7.23 -3.91 -28.60
C THR A 406 -6.37 -4.95 -29.33
N GLU A 407 -5.03 -4.76 -29.31
CA GLU A 407 -4.05 -5.61 -30.02
C GLU A 407 -3.87 -6.98 -29.37
N ASN A 408 -4.17 -7.10 -28.06
CA ASN A 408 -4.03 -8.35 -27.30
C ASN A 408 -5.35 -8.77 -26.62
N ALA A 409 -6.49 -8.28 -27.13
CA ALA A 409 -7.79 -8.64 -26.64
C ALA A 409 -8.09 -10.12 -26.91
N VAL A 410 -8.43 -10.85 -25.84
CA VAL A 410 -8.96 -12.21 -25.90
C VAL A 410 -10.48 -12.09 -25.71
N ASP A 411 -11.25 -12.74 -26.54
CA ASP A 411 -12.74 -12.68 -26.54
C ASP A 411 -13.33 -11.26 -26.80
N GLY A 412 -12.52 -10.36 -27.40
CA GLY A 412 -12.97 -9.05 -27.85
C GLY A 412 -13.16 -8.00 -26.75
N HIS A 413 -12.74 -8.26 -25.49
CA HIS A 413 -12.86 -7.32 -24.39
C HIS A 413 -11.53 -6.72 -23.97
N THR A 414 -11.50 -5.39 -23.86
CA THR A 414 -10.36 -4.63 -23.33
C THR A 414 -10.58 -4.24 -21.87
N THR A 415 -9.49 -3.98 -21.14
CA THR A 415 -9.59 -3.47 -19.76
C THR A 415 -10.39 -2.16 -19.70
N LYS A 416 -10.25 -1.30 -20.71
CA LYS A 416 -10.97 -0.05 -20.82
C LYS A 416 -12.49 -0.23 -21.01
N GLU A 417 -12.93 -1.23 -21.77
CA GLU A 417 -14.36 -1.50 -21.97
C GLU A 417 -15.04 -1.97 -20.69
N ILE A 418 -14.31 -2.71 -19.84
CA ILE A 418 -14.85 -3.25 -18.60
C ILE A 418 -14.79 -2.20 -17.47
N PHE A 419 -13.64 -1.57 -17.29
CA PHE A 419 -13.37 -0.69 -16.15
C PHE A 419 -13.37 0.81 -16.49
N GLY A 420 -13.57 1.20 -17.73
CA GLY A 420 -13.52 2.60 -18.12
C GLY A 420 -12.09 3.15 -18.23
N ASN A 421 -11.88 4.38 -17.75
CA ASN A 421 -10.61 5.07 -17.93
C ASN A 421 -9.53 4.62 -16.94
N CYS A 422 -8.25 4.65 -17.40
CA CYS A 422 -7.11 4.51 -16.51
C CYS A 422 -6.98 5.75 -15.62
N LEU A 423 -7.06 5.56 -14.31
CA LEU A 423 -7.01 6.65 -13.33
C LEU A 423 -5.57 7.03 -12.95
N HIS A 424 -4.69 6.04 -12.86
CA HIS A 424 -3.29 6.23 -12.51
C HIS A 424 -2.40 5.15 -13.15
N LYS A 425 -1.15 5.54 -13.48
CA LYS A 425 -0.14 4.65 -14.08
C LYS A 425 1.15 4.70 -13.28
N TYR A 426 1.68 3.53 -12.99
CA TYR A 426 3.05 3.33 -12.51
C TYR A 426 3.64 2.12 -13.24
N LEU A 427 4.43 2.42 -14.26
CA LEU A 427 4.91 1.44 -15.21
C LEU A 427 6.25 0.85 -14.78
N ILE A 428 6.67 -0.21 -15.44
CA ILE A 428 7.97 -0.86 -15.16
C ILE A 428 9.16 0.11 -15.29
N LYS A 429 9.10 1.07 -16.22
CA LYS A 429 10.12 2.11 -16.37
C LYS A 429 10.22 3.02 -15.14
N ASP A 430 9.05 3.36 -14.54
CA ASP A 430 8.98 4.18 -13.32
C ASP A 430 9.52 3.39 -12.13
N ALA A 431 9.18 2.09 -12.06
CA ALA A 431 9.66 1.21 -11.00
C ALA A 431 11.18 0.95 -11.06
N ILE A 432 11.77 0.92 -12.25
CA ILE A 432 13.23 0.84 -12.45
C ILE A 432 13.88 2.18 -12.05
N ALA A 433 13.29 3.30 -12.45
CA ALA A 433 13.79 4.64 -12.09
C ALA A 433 13.78 4.87 -10.57
N ASP A 434 12.79 4.33 -9.86
CA ASP A 434 12.66 4.38 -8.40
C ASP A 434 13.49 3.30 -7.66
N GLU A 435 14.26 2.50 -8.37
CA GLU A 435 15.04 1.36 -7.81
C GLU A 435 14.15 0.30 -7.11
N ASN A 436 12.86 0.25 -7.42
CA ASN A 436 11.92 -0.75 -6.90
C ASN A 436 12.03 -2.09 -7.62
N VAL A 437 12.42 -2.05 -8.90
CA VAL A 437 12.64 -3.20 -9.76
C VAL A 437 14.00 -3.05 -10.38
N LEU A 438 14.74 -4.14 -10.46
CA LEU A 438 16.03 -4.15 -11.14
C LEU A 438 15.84 -3.91 -12.64
N GLY A 439 16.75 -3.17 -13.24
CA GLY A 439 16.82 -3.04 -14.69
C GLY A 439 17.03 -4.40 -15.34
N PHE A 440 16.44 -4.61 -16.51
CA PHE A 440 16.61 -5.85 -17.29
C PHE A 440 16.87 -5.52 -18.76
N LEU A 441 17.56 -6.43 -19.42
CA LEU A 441 17.79 -6.40 -20.86
C LEU A 441 16.85 -7.41 -21.52
N VAL A 442 16.20 -7.00 -22.61
CA VAL A 442 15.40 -7.90 -23.47
C VAL A 442 16.20 -8.22 -24.70
N GLU A 443 16.52 -9.48 -24.88
CA GLU A 443 17.14 -10.02 -26.10
C GLU A 443 16.12 -10.87 -26.84
N TYR A 444 15.99 -10.63 -28.15
CA TYR A 444 15.12 -11.41 -29.03
C TYR A 444 15.95 -12.39 -29.84
N TYR A 445 15.59 -13.67 -29.75
CA TYR A 445 16.15 -14.69 -30.64
C TYR A 445 15.20 -14.94 -31.78
N HIS A 446 15.66 -14.63 -33.00
CA HIS A 446 14.96 -14.96 -34.23
C HIS A 446 15.60 -16.23 -34.82
N GLY A 447 14.96 -17.38 -34.62
CA GLY A 447 15.33 -18.62 -35.31
C GLY A 447 15.03 -18.54 -36.81
N ASN A 448 15.62 -19.42 -37.59
CA ASN A 448 15.34 -19.54 -39.01
C ASN A 448 13.84 -19.78 -39.26
N GLU A 449 13.31 -19.16 -40.30
CA GLU A 449 11.91 -19.01 -40.72
C GLU A 449 10.81 -19.82 -40.01
N ILE A 450 9.72 -19.12 -39.75
CA ILE A 450 8.55 -19.49 -38.95
C ILE A 450 7.91 -20.77 -39.48
N VAL A 451 8.04 -21.82 -38.72
CA VAL A 451 7.14 -22.95 -38.81
C VAL A 451 6.66 -23.23 -37.39
N ASP A 452 5.38 -23.44 -37.23
CA ASP A 452 4.62 -23.87 -36.11
C ASP A 452 5.39 -24.03 -34.74
N ASN A 453 4.94 -23.36 -33.68
CA ASN A 453 5.55 -23.41 -32.36
C ASN A 453 5.62 -24.84 -31.77
N ASP A 454 4.85 -25.78 -32.29
CA ASP A 454 4.81 -27.20 -31.90
C ASP A 454 5.80 -28.10 -32.65
N ASN A 455 6.64 -27.54 -33.53
CA ASN A 455 7.62 -28.33 -34.28
C ASN A 455 8.76 -28.79 -33.37
N GLN A 456 8.99 -30.11 -33.29
CA GLN A 456 10.01 -30.77 -32.48
C GLN A 456 11.43 -30.20 -32.78
N ALA A 457 11.76 -29.97 -34.03
CA ALA A 457 13.06 -29.46 -34.44
C ALA A 457 13.32 -28.04 -33.90
N ARG A 458 12.30 -27.17 -33.90
CA ARG A 458 12.38 -25.84 -33.32
C ARG A 458 12.54 -25.87 -31.81
N MET A 459 11.81 -26.75 -31.12
CA MET A 459 11.96 -26.94 -29.67
C MET A 459 13.39 -27.38 -29.31
N GLU A 460 13.98 -28.28 -30.10
CA GLU A 460 15.38 -28.70 -29.91
C GLU A 460 16.36 -27.55 -30.17
N GLU A 461 16.14 -26.73 -31.19
CA GLU A 461 16.95 -25.55 -31.49
C GLU A 461 16.93 -24.56 -30.34
N ILE A 462 15.75 -24.25 -29.83
CA ILE A 462 15.58 -23.36 -28.64
C ILE A 462 16.29 -23.93 -27.42
N ALA A 463 16.11 -25.23 -27.14
CA ALA A 463 16.78 -25.88 -26.02
C ALA A 463 18.31 -25.84 -26.14
N ARG A 464 18.86 -26.08 -27.35
CA ARG A 464 20.30 -25.96 -27.60
C ARG A 464 20.78 -24.52 -27.44
N PHE A 465 20.03 -23.54 -27.93
CA PHE A 465 20.35 -22.12 -27.77
C PHE A 465 20.42 -21.75 -26.29
N ILE A 466 19.43 -22.14 -25.49
CA ILE A 466 19.40 -21.89 -24.04
C ILE A 466 20.64 -22.50 -23.37
N LEU A 467 20.95 -23.78 -23.65
CA LEU A 467 22.09 -24.48 -23.06
C LEU A 467 23.44 -23.83 -23.46
N ASN A 468 23.59 -23.42 -24.72
CA ASN A 468 24.82 -22.78 -25.21
C ASN A 468 25.06 -21.39 -24.59
N ASN A 469 24.00 -20.67 -24.25
CA ASN A 469 24.08 -19.33 -23.66
C ASN A 469 23.90 -19.33 -22.13
N PHE A 470 23.63 -20.47 -21.50
CA PHE A 470 23.31 -20.56 -20.09
C PHE A 470 24.37 -19.90 -19.21
N ASN A 471 25.64 -20.32 -19.35
CA ASN A 471 26.72 -19.78 -18.51
C ASN A 471 26.90 -18.27 -18.71
N LYS A 472 26.78 -17.77 -19.95
CA LYS A 472 26.87 -16.33 -20.25
C LYS A 472 25.72 -15.57 -19.58
N SER A 473 24.50 -16.07 -19.70
CA SER A 473 23.29 -15.40 -19.19
C SER A 473 23.13 -15.53 -17.68
N THR A 474 23.73 -16.55 -17.04
CA THR A 474 23.67 -16.77 -15.60
C THR A 474 24.96 -16.39 -14.87
N PHE A 475 25.91 -15.70 -15.54
CA PHE A 475 27.22 -15.33 -14.99
C PHE A 475 27.94 -16.56 -14.41
N ASP A 476 28.12 -17.59 -15.23
CA ASP A 476 28.75 -18.86 -14.86
C ASP A 476 28.05 -19.60 -13.70
N GLY A 477 26.72 -19.44 -13.59
CA GLY A 477 25.90 -20.11 -12.59
C GLY A 477 25.80 -19.35 -11.24
N GLU A 478 26.17 -18.08 -11.23
CA GLU A 478 25.89 -17.20 -10.08
C GLU A 478 24.38 -16.95 -9.92
N PHE A 479 23.63 -16.99 -11.02
CA PHE A 479 22.17 -16.85 -11.04
C PHE A 479 21.49 -18.07 -11.65
N ASP A 480 20.25 -18.32 -11.23
CA ASP A 480 19.38 -19.32 -11.82
C ASP A 480 18.68 -18.77 -13.07
N ALA A 481 18.16 -19.66 -13.92
CA ALA A 481 17.36 -19.32 -15.08
C ALA A 481 15.95 -19.92 -14.97
N LEU A 482 14.93 -19.15 -15.38
CA LEU A 482 13.55 -19.59 -15.47
C LEU A 482 13.12 -19.65 -16.95
N PHE A 483 12.70 -20.81 -17.42
CA PHE A 483 12.16 -21.00 -18.75
C PHE A 483 10.65 -21.25 -18.66
N ALA A 484 9.85 -20.27 -19.09
CA ALA A 484 8.40 -20.37 -19.09
C ALA A 484 7.89 -20.84 -20.45
N VAL A 485 6.93 -21.76 -20.44
CA VAL A 485 6.29 -22.32 -21.65
C VAL A 485 4.77 -22.19 -21.58
N GLN A 486 4.11 -22.29 -22.71
CA GLN A 486 2.69 -21.98 -22.88
C GLN A 486 1.75 -22.98 -22.17
N SER A 487 2.15 -24.24 -22.03
CA SER A 487 1.28 -25.30 -21.48
C SER A 487 2.06 -26.42 -20.79
N VAL A 488 1.38 -27.20 -19.95
CA VAL A 488 1.97 -28.38 -19.29
C VAL A 488 2.44 -29.43 -20.31
N PRO A 489 1.68 -29.78 -21.36
CA PRO A 489 2.19 -30.69 -22.41
C PRO A 489 3.48 -30.20 -23.07
N MET A 490 3.58 -28.88 -23.34
CA MET A 490 4.79 -28.30 -23.91
C MET A 490 5.96 -28.33 -22.90
N LEU A 491 5.70 -28.10 -21.61
CA LEU A 491 6.69 -28.23 -20.54
C LEU A 491 7.30 -29.66 -20.53
N ILE A 492 6.46 -30.69 -20.57
CA ILE A 492 6.88 -32.10 -20.55
C ILE A 492 7.76 -32.39 -21.78
N ARG A 493 7.36 -31.92 -22.98
CA ARG A 493 8.14 -32.07 -24.20
C ARG A 493 9.52 -31.40 -24.11
N TYR A 494 9.58 -30.14 -23.66
CA TYR A 494 10.86 -29.45 -23.46
C TYR A 494 11.73 -30.14 -22.41
N TYR A 495 11.13 -30.61 -21.31
CA TYR A 495 11.87 -31.33 -20.28
C TYR A 495 12.53 -32.61 -20.84
N LYS A 496 11.79 -33.41 -21.65
CA LYS A 496 12.31 -34.60 -22.33
C LYS A 496 13.44 -34.21 -23.32
N ILE A 497 13.28 -33.12 -24.06
CA ILE A 497 14.33 -32.61 -24.98
C ILE A 497 15.60 -32.23 -24.19
N PHE A 498 15.45 -31.43 -23.13
CA PHE A 498 16.60 -31.06 -22.30
C PHE A 498 17.30 -32.28 -21.69
N LYS A 499 16.56 -33.26 -21.22
CA LYS A 499 17.12 -34.52 -20.72
C LYS A 499 17.89 -35.31 -21.80
N SER A 500 17.37 -35.39 -23.03
CA SER A 500 18.01 -36.05 -24.15
C SER A 500 19.32 -35.38 -24.58
N LEU A 501 19.42 -34.06 -24.39
CA LEU A 501 20.65 -33.29 -24.67
C LEU A 501 21.74 -33.47 -23.60
N ASN A 502 21.42 -34.17 -22.50
CA ASN A 502 22.34 -34.50 -21.41
C ASN A 502 23.15 -33.28 -20.90
N PRO A 503 22.49 -32.23 -20.44
CA PRO A 503 23.17 -31.01 -20.03
C PRO A 503 23.96 -31.19 -18.73
N LYS A 504 25.03 -30.42 -18.55
CA LYS A 504 25.81 -30.39 -17.30
C LYS A 504 25.11 -29.61 -16.17
N ILE A 505 23.97 -28.99 -16.44
CA ILE A 505 23.18 -28.19 -15.50
C ILE A 505 22.03 -29.01 -14.91
N ARG A 506 21.59 -28.66 -13.69
CA ARG A 506 20.40 -29.26 -13.08
C ARG A 506 19.16 -28.58 -13.64
N ILE A 507 18.18 -29.36 -14.07
CA ILE A 507 16.91 -28.86 -14.61
C ILE A 507 15.77 -29.48 -13.80
N GLY A 508 14.90 -28.64 -13.25
CA GLY A 508 13.65 -29.02 -12.60
C GLY A 508 12.46 -28.48 -13.38
N ALA A 509 11.32 -29.15 -13.33
CA ALA A 509 10.05 -28.70 -13.87
C ALA A 509 9.07 -28.42 -12.75
N VAL A 510 8.35 -27.28 -12.82
CA VAL A 510 7.32 -26.88 -11.86
C VAL A 510 6.03 -26.60 -12.62
N PHE A 511 4.94 -27.24 -12.20
CA PHE A 511 3.61 -27.04 -12.78
C PHE A 511 2.51 -27.34 -11.75
N THR A 512 1.29 -26.84 -12.01
CA THR A 512 0.12 -27.13 -11.17
C THR A 512 -0.92 -27.91 -11.97
N TYR A 513 -1.47 -28.98 -11.39
CA TYR A 513 -2.47 -29.84 -12.03
C TYR A 513 -3.83 -29.13 -12.22
N ALA A 514 -4.18 -28.18 -11.37
CA ALA A 514 -5.51 -27.57 -11.32
C ALA A 514 -5.78 -26.51 -12.40
N ALA A 515 -4.82 -26.15 -13.24
CA ALA A 515 -4.96 -24.99 -14.13
C ALA A 515 -5.79 -25.24 -15.41
N ASN A 516 -6.09 -26.49 -15.77
CA ASN A 516 -6.70 -26.82 -17.06
C ASN A 516 -8.08 -27.54 -17.02
N ASN A 517 -8.68 -27.77 -15.86
CA ASN A 517 -10.01 -28.41 -15.78
C ASN A 517 -11.09 -27.40 -15.40
N SER A 518 -11.50 -26.57 -16.37
CA SER A 518 -12.62 -25.64 -16.22
C SER A 518 -14.00 -26.24 -16.53
N GLN A 519 -14.14 -27.57 -16.60
CA GLN A 519 -15.42 -28.20 -16.90
C GLN A 519 -16.02 -29.13 -15.82
N ASP A 520 -15.27 -29.49 -14.75
CA ASP A 520 -15.75 -30.51 -13.79
C ASP A 520 -16.13 -30.02 -12.38
N ASP A 521 -16.08 -28.73 -12.07
CA ASP A 521 -16.40 -28.22 -10.72
C ASP A 521 -17.91 -27.99 -10.45
N GLU A 522 -18.81 -28.47 -11.29
CA GLU A 522 -20.27 -28.33 -11.06
C GLU A 522 -20.91 -29.42 -10.18
N GLN A 523 -20.21 -30.46 -9.73
CA GLN A 523 -20.87 -31.60 -9.05
C GLN A 523 -20.27 -32.15 -7.76
N THR A 524 -19.43 -31.50 -7.01
CA THR A 524 -19.09 -32.04 -5.67
C THR A 524 -18.99 -30.96 -4.60
N GLY A 525 -20.15 -30.66 -3.99
CA GLY A 525 -20.16 -30.14 -2.63
C GLY A 525 -19.91 -31.28 -1.64
N MET A 526 -18.66 -31.62 -1.37
CA MET A 526 -18.18 -32.28 -0.14
C MET A 526 -16.64 -32.35 -0.16
N GLY A 527 -16.02 -31.71 0.83
CA GLY A 527 -14.59 -31.79 1.00
C GLY A 527 -14.14 -33.21 1.37
N THR A 528 -13.23 -33.70 0.62
CA THR A 528 -12.09 -34.56 1.01
C THR A 528 -11.24 -34.74 -0.24
N GLY A 529 -9.93 -34.49 -0.10
CA GLY A 529 -8.97 -34.66 -1.20
C GLY A 529 -9.01 -36.06 -1.80
N GLN A 530 -9.61 -36.15 -2.98
CA GLN A 530 -9.39 -37.25 -3.90
C GLN A 530 -8.92 -36.65 -5.22
N TYR A 531 -7.66 -36.85 -5.48
CA TYR A 531 -7.01 -36.51 -6.74
C TYR A 531 -7.65 -37.33 -7.87
N ALA A 532 -8.09 -36.66 -8.94
CA ALA A 532 -8.60 -37.33 -10.13
C ALA A 532 -7.46 -38.13 -10.80
N LYS A 533 -7.68 -39.44 -10.90
CA LYS A 533 -6.69 -40.47 -11.31
C LYS A 533 -6.50 -40.64 -12.81
N GLU A 534 -7.06 -39.78 -13.68
CA GLU A 534 -7.08 -40.04 -15.14
C GLU A 534 -6.10 -39.21 -16.00
N SER A 535 -5.34 -38.27 -15.42
CA SER A 535 -4.20 -37.62 -16.11
C SER A 535 -2.82 -38.02 -15.57
N VAL A 536 -2.78 -39.06 -14.76
CA VAL A 536 -1.61 -39.50 -13.96
C VAL A 536 -0.54 -40.19 -14.82
N GLY A 537 -0.89 -40.72 -16.00
CA GLY A 537 0.03 -41.54 -16.80
C GLY A 537 1.24 -40.81 -17.37
N GLU A 538 1.11 -39.52 -17.72
CA GLU A 538 2.23 -38.75 -18.31
C GLU A 538 3.04 -37.93 -17.29
N ALA A 539 2.46 -37.60 -16.15
CA ALA A 539 3.15 -36.84 -15.11
C ALA A 539 3.97 -37.69 -14.14
N ASP A 540 3.60 -38.98 -13.94
CA ASP A 540 4.39 -39.93 -13.17
C ASP A 540 5.75 -40.26 -13.83
N GLU A 541 5.93 -39.97 -15.14
CA GLU A 541 7.23 -40.12 -15.81
C GLU A 541 8.23 -39.01 -15.43
N LEU A 542 7.82 -37.97 -14.69
CA LEU A 542 8.68 -36.86 -14.26
C LEU A 542 9.20 -37.01 -12.81
N GLN A 543 8.69 -37.98 -12.04
CA GLN A 543 9.22 -38.38 -10.74
C GLN A 543 10.32 -39.44 -10.89
#